data_19bc1e788f797bc9f1f8b5605fa79c80
#
_entry.id   19bc1e788f797bc9f1f8b5605fa79c80
#
_cell.length_a   1.000
_cell.length_b   1.000
_cell.length_c   1.000
_cell.angle_alpha   90.00
_cell.angle_beta   90.00
_cell.angle_gamma   90.00
#
_symmetry.space_group_name_H-M   'P 1'
#
loop_
_entity.id
_entity.type
_entity.pdbx_description
1 polymer ?
#
loop_
_entity_poly.entity_id
_entity_poly.type
_entity_poly.pdbx_seq_one_letter_code
_entity_poly.pdbx_strand_id
1 'polypeptide(L)'
;YDKGMTVYAILLFVTLLLACISCVVRRNIRIAFVCIYLSLIMLGVTVHGKIWFSLFLSLLLAAIIWFIVLKNSPDSLWRISYVFSFSLLMLTVGYSSYALILIRSSANTPMDQQSPQDPFTLRDYLGREQYGDTPLLYGPSFASVRALKEKDGYLMYDYKVTDDIYRRKDWTTDTAKTIKDEKYVVTGQKLKPEYEDATCMFFPRMYSEDHAEQYKAWIPGGMKGKQVSYFDKSKGERVSVTVPMFIDNLKYFLNYQVSYMYLRYFFWNFVGRQNDIQGFGDKINGNWITGFSFIDRFLVADNEFLPSHLKDNHGRNVYYALPLIFGLLGIWWQWKNETRGRRQFNVVAILFFMTGLAIVLYLNQVPVQPRERDYAYAGSFYAFSVWIGLGAVAFFEILGRIFRTNKSIPALVVASAACAALA
;
A
#
# COMPACT_ATOMS: atom_id res chain seq x y z
N TYR A 1 23.02 4.43 19.00
CA TYR A 1 21.86 4.00 18.18
C TYR A 1 22.23 2.86 17.24
N ASP A 2 23.26 2.95 16.40
CA ASP A 2 23.58 1.96 15.35
C ASP A 2 23.84 0.55 15.91
N LYS A 3 24.71 0.46 16.94
CA LYS A 3 24.97 -0.84 17.61
C LYS A 3 23.72 -1.35 18.33
N GLY A 4 22.96 -0.46 18.96
CA GLY A 4 21.73 -0.82 19.66
C GLY A 4 20.67 -1.37 18.72
N MET A 5 20.49 -0.77 17.53
CA MET A 5 19.54 -1.24 16.54
C MET A 5 19.92 -2.63 15.98
N THR A 6 21.21 -2.85 15.72
CA THR A 6 21.70 -4.18 15.27
C THR A 6 21.46 -5.24 16.32
N VAL A 7 21.83 -4.98 17.58
CA VAL A 7 21.59 -5.91 18.70
C VAL A 7 20.10 -6.19 18.87
N TYR A 8 19.26 -5.15 18.80
CA TYR A 8 17.81 -5.27 18.87
C TYR A 8 17.27 -6.18 17.77
N ALA A 9 17.64 -5.97 16.50
CA ALA A 9 17.19 -6.78 15.37
C ALA A 9 17.59 -8.25 15.52
N ILE A 10 18.83 -8.52 15.96
CA ILE A 10 19.31 -9.87 16.21
C ILE A 10 18.52 -10.53 17.35
N LEU A 11 18.29 -9.82 18.46
CA LEU A 11 17.52 -10.34 19.59
C LEU A 11 16.07 -10.65 19.19
N LEU A 12 15.41 -9.78 18.43
CA LEU A 12 14.05 -10.00 17.93
C LEU A 12 14.01 -11.25 17.03
N PHE A 13 14.95 -11.39 16.12
CA PHE A 13 15.03 -12.56 15.24
C PHE A 13 15.24 -13.85 16.04
N VAL A 14 16.19 -13.85 16.99
CA VAL A 14 16.50 -15.02 17.82
C VAL A 14 15.31 -15.41 18.70
N THR A 15 14.62 -14.45 19.32
CA THR A 15 13.44 -14.75 20.15
C THR A 15 12.30 -15.35 19.33
N LEU A 16 12.03 -14.83 18.14
CA LEU A 16 11.03 -15.40 17.23
C LEU A 16 11.41 -16.79 16.73
N LEU A 17 12.68 -17.01 16.40
CA LEU A 17 13.18 -18.31 15.98
C LEU A 17 13.05 -19.36 17.12
N LEU A 18 13.42 -18.99 18.35
CA LEU A 18 13.25 -19.85 19.52
C LEU A 18 11.78 -20.16 19.80
N ALA A 19 10.89 -19.19 19.62
CA ALA A 19 9.43 -19.41 19.73
C ALA A 19 8.97 -20.46 18.71
N CYS A 20 9.37 -20.33 17.44
CA CYS A 20 9.03 -21.30 16.40
C CYS A 20 9.57 -22.70 16.70
N ILE A 21 10.84 -22.81 17.07
CA ILE A 21 11.46 -24.10 17.41
C ILE A 21 10.74 -24.74 18.61
N SER A 22 10.46 -23.97 19.67
CA SER A 22 9.75 -24.46 20.85
C SER A 22 8.34 -24.97 20.52
N CYS A 23 7.64 -24.32 19.59
CA CYS A 23 6.33 -24.77 19.12
C CYS A 23 6.41 -26.06 18.28
N VAL A 24 7.44 -26.22 17.43
CA VAL A 24 7.63 -27.42 16.60
C VAL A 24 8.01 -28.62 17.45
N VAL A 25 8.95 -28.45 18.38
CA VAL A 25 9.45 -29.53 19.25
C VAL A 25 8.41 -29.94 20.29
N ARG A 26 7.40 -29.10 20.55
CA ARG A 26 6.32 -29.30 21.53
C ARG A 26 6.82 -29.70 22.95
N ARG A 27 8.05 -29.35 23.24
CA ARG A 27 8.70 -29.79 24.47
C ARG A 27 8.30 -28.97 25.68
N ASN A 28 8.14 -27.67 25.50
CA ASN A 28 7.81 -26.79 26.61
C ASN A 28 7.04 -25.52 26.13
N ILE A 29 5.73 -25.50 26.37
CA ILE A 29 4.86 -24.39 25.97
C ILE A 29 5.21 -23.08 26.71
N ARG A 30 5.74 -23.17 27.94
CA ARG A 30 6.11 -21.98 28.72
C ARG A 30 7.25 -21.21 28.05
N ILE A 31 8.23 -21.92 27.45
CA ILE A 31 9.33 -21.29 26.71
C ILE A 31 8.79 -20.60 25.47
N ALA A 32 7.90 -21.24 24.70
CA ALA A 32 7.27 -20.63 23.54
C ALA A 32 6.54 -19.33 23.90
N PHE A 33 5.77 -19.34 24.99
CA PHE A 33 5.06 -18.14 25.48
C PHE A 33 6.01 -17.03 25.92
N VAL A 34 7.07 -17.35 26.67
CA VAL A 34 8.06 -16.35 27.09
C VAL A 34 8.71 -15.70 25.86
N CYS A 35 9.10 -16.49 24.87
CA CYS A 35 9.71 -15.97 23.64
C CYS A 35 8.73 -15.09 22.83
N ILE A 36 7.46 -15.51 22.72
CA ILE A 36 6.41 -14.69 22.04
C ILE A 36 6.19 -13.39 22.80
N TYR A 37 6.10 -13.45 24.12
CA TYR A 37 5.92 -12.27 24.95
C TYR A 37 7.06 -11.26 24.83
N LEU A 38 8.32 -11.75 24.88
CA LEU A 38 9.49 -10.89 24.65
C LEU A 38 9.47 -10.25 23.26
N SER A 39 9.10 -11.00 22.23
CA SER A 39 9.00 -10.49 20.87
C SER A 39 7.93 -9.40 20.74
N LEU A 40 6.78 -9.54 21.42
CA LEU A 40 5.72 -8.53 21.45
C LEU A 40 6.14 -7.27 22.16
N ILE A 41 6.87 -7.37 23.29
CA ILE A 41 7.44 -6.20 23.99
C ILE A 41 8.40 -5.46 23.05
N MET A 42 9.29 -6.17 22.39
CA MET A 42 10.26 -5.57 21.46
C MET A 42 9.56 -4.84 20.30
N LEU A 43 8.55 -5.46 19.68
CA LEU A 43 7.75 -4.84 18.62
C LEU A 43 7.00 -3.59 19.13
N GLY A 44 6.44 -3.65 20.34
CA GLY A 44 5.76 -2.51 20.94
C GLY A 44 6.67 -1.30 21.17
N VAL A 45 7.91 -1.53 21.59
CA VAL A 45 8.92 -0.47 21.78
C VAL A 45 9.25 0.23 20.45
N THR A 46 9.39 -0.54 19.36
CA THR A 46 9.67 0.04 18.05
C THR A 46 8.52 0.85 17.47
N VAL A 47 7.28 0.44 17.73
CA VAL A 47 6.10 1.11 17.15
C VAL A 47 5.80 2.46 17.82
N HIS A 48 6.02 2.58 19.12
CA HIS A 48 5.52 3.73 19.88
C HIS A 48 6.58 4.54 20.63
N GLY A 49 7.78 4.04 20.80
CA GLY A 49 8.84 4.72 21.55
C GLY A 49 8.54 4.97 23.04
N LYS A 50 7.35 4.55 23.53
CA LYS A 50 6.88 4.73 24.90
C LYS A 50 6.85 3.38 25.64
N ILE A 51 7.81 3.13 26.51
CA ILE A 51 7.99 1.86 27.22
C ILE A 51 6.72 1.43 27.96
N TRP A 52 6.05 2.30 28.67
CA TRP A 52 4.85 1.97 29.45
C TRP A 52 3.66 1.55 28.56
N PHE A 53 3.47 2.23 27.44
CA PHE A 53 2.41 1.87 26.50
C PHE A 53 2.71 0.53 25.81
N SER A 54 3.97 0.28 25.47
CA SER A 54 4.44 -0.98 24.88
C SER A 54 4.25 -2.15 25.83
N LEU A 55 4.57 -1.97 27.12
CA LEU A 55 4.32 -2.97 28.15
C LEU A 55 2.82 -3.25 28.32
N PHE A 56 1.99 -2.21 28.36
CA PHE A 56 0.54 -2.37 28.45
C PHE A 56 -0.02 -3.13 27.25
N LEU A 57 0.36 -2.74 26.04
CA LEU A 57 -0.10 -3.40 24.79
C LEU A 57 0.36 -4.85 24.73
N SER A 58 1.61 -5.14 25.11
CA SER A 58 2.15 -6.50 25.13
C SER A 58 1.46 -7.38 26.16
N LEU A 59 1.16 -6.84 27.35
CA LEU A 59 0.38 -7.53 28.39
C LEU A 59 -1.06 -7.82 27.91
N LEU A 60 -1.70 -6.85 27.28
CA LEU A 60 -3.04 -7.02 26.72
C LEU A 60 -3.07 -8.13 25.65
N LEU A 61 -2.11 -8.11 24.73
CA LEU A 61 -1.98 -9.15 23.71
C LEU A 61 -1.66 -10.52 24.31
N ALA A 62 -0.78 -10.58 25.30
CA ALA A 62 -0.50 -11.81 26.03
C ALA A 62 -1.74 -12.36 26.74
N ALA A 63 -2.55 -11.48 27.37
CA ALA A 63 -3.81 -11.87 28.01
C ALA A 63 -4.84 -12.38 26.98
N ILE A 64 -4.97 -11.75 25.83
CA ILE A 64 -5.86 -12.19 24.75
C ILE A 64 -5.40 -13.58 24.23
N ILE A 65 -4.11 -13.75 23.97
CA ILE A 65 -3.54 -15.02 23.54
C ILE A 65 -3.78 -16.09 24.61
N TRP A 66 -3.54 -15.77 25.87
CA TRP A 66 -3.78 -16.67 27.00
C TRP A 66 -5.26 -17.08 27.12
N PHE A 67 -6.17 -16.14 26.94
CA PHE A 67 -7.62 -16.41 26.97
C PHE A 67 -8.05 -17.33 25.83
N ILE A 68 -7.54 -17.09 24.61
CA ILE A 68 -7.77 -17.97 23.45
C ILE A 68 -7.22 -19.38 23.71
N VAL A 69 -6.09 -19.45 24.35
CA VAL A 69 -5.36 -20.65 24.75
C VAL A 69 -6.16 -21.49 25.74
N LEU A 70 -6.70 -20.88 26.80
CA LEU A 70 -7.50 -21.59 27.81
C LEU A 70 -8.80 -22.17 27.23
N LYS A 71 -9.30 -21.61 26.15
CA LYS A 71 -10.55 -22.00 25.52
C LYS A 71 -10.40 -23.12 24.47
N ASN A 72 -9.16 -23.41 24.02
CA ASN A 72 -8.90 -24.36 22.95
C ASN A 72 -8.16 -25.61 23.46
N SER A 73 -8.27 -26.71 22.71
CA SER A 73 -7.53 -27.93 22.99
C SER A 73 -6.01 -27.74 22.89
N PRO A 74 -5.18 -28.51 23.63
CA PRO A 74 -3.72 -28.39 23.57
C PRO A 74 -3.11 -28.42 22.18
N ASP A 75 -3.67 -29.19 21.25
CA ASP A 75 -3.18 -29.27 19.87
C ASP A 75 -3.51 -28.02 19.04
N SER A 76 -4.67 -27.42 19.24
CA SER A 76 -5.02 -26.13 18.63
C SER A 76 -4.09 -25.02 19.09
N LEU A 77 -3.72 -25.06 20.35
CA LEU A 77 -2.80 -24.12 20.96
C LEU A 77 -1.44 -24.11 20.29
N TRP A 78 -0.80 -25.26 20.17
CA TRP A 78 0.49 -25.41 19.52
C TRP A 78 0.46 -24.92 18.09
N ARG A 79 -0.63 -25.22 17.37
CA ARG A 79 -0.81 -24.77 15.99
C ARG A 79 -0.94 -23.26 15.91
N ILE A 80 -1.75 -22.64 16.76
CA ILE A 80 -1.94 -21.16 16.77
C ILE A 80 -0.63 -20.47 17.12
N SER A 81 0.07 -20.92 18.18
CA SER A 81 1.35 -20.35 18.60
C SER A 81 2.41 -20.49 17.52
N TYR A 82 2.48 -21.64 16.85
CA TYR A 82 3.40 -21.86 15.74
C TYR A 82 3.10 -20.91 14.56
N VAL A 83 1.84 -20.86 14.09
CA VAL A 83 1.45 -20.00 12.97
C VAL A 83 1.74 -18.54 13.28
N PHE A 84 1.40 -18.08 14.49
CA PHE A 84 1.68 -16.71 14.92
C PHE A 84 3.19 -16.40 14.92
N SER A 85 3.99 -17.22 15.59
CA SER A 85 5.46 -17.02 15.67
C SER A 85 6.11 -17.11 14.29
N PHE A 86 5.69 -18.06 13.47
CA PHE A 86 6.20 -18.23 12.11
C PHE A 86 5.83 -17.03 11.21
N SER A 87 4.62 -16.53 11.32
CA SER A 87 4.18 -15.33 10.57
C SER A 87 5.02 -14.12 10.96
N LEU A 88 5.26 -13.89 12.26
CA LEU A 88 6.12 -12.79 12.73
C LEU A 88 7.57 -12.98 12.26
N LEU A 89 8.08 -14.20 12.30
CA LEU A 89 9.44 -14.51 11.80
C LEU A 89 9.56 -14.19 10.31
N MET A 90 8.60 -14.63 9.48
CA MET A 90 8.60 -14.36 8.05
C MET A 90 8.46 -12.85 7.75
N LEU A 91 7.66 -12.14 8.54
CA LEU A 91 7.54 -10.70 8.44
C LEU A 91 8.86 -10.00 8.77
N THR A 92 9.56 -10.44 9.83
CA THR A 92 10.90 -9.93 10.21
C THR A 92 11.93 -10.22 9.12
N VAL A 93 11.91 -11.42 8.51
CA VAL A 93 12.76 -11.77 7.37
C VAL A 93 12.47 -10.86 6.18
N GLY A 94 11.19 -10.61 5.85
CA GLY A 94 10.82 -9.67 4.79
C GLY A 94 11.35 -8.27 5.03
N TYR A 95 11.17 -7.74 6.25
CA TYR A 95 11.69 -6.43 6.63
C TYR A 95 13.22 -6.35 6.68
N SER A 96 13.92 -7.47 6.88
CA SER A 96 15.40 -7.49 6.87
C SER A 96 16.00 -7.07 5.53
N SER A 97 15.22 -7.13 4.44
CA SER A 97 15.62 -6.61 3.13
C SER A 97 15.95 -5.11 3.16
N TYR A 98 15.33 -4.34 4.07
CA TYR A 98 15.66 -2.92 4.26
C TYR A 98 17.08 -2.71 4.83
N ALA A 99 17.66 -3.70 5.50
CA ALA A 99 19.06 -3.64 5.93
C ALA A 99 20.03 -3.52 4.73
N LEU A 100 19.66 -4.09 3.57
CA LEU A 100 20.44 -3.94 2.35
C LEU A 100 20.51 -2.48 1.88
N ILE A 101 19.45 -1.69 2.08
CA ILE A 101 19.41 -0.26 1.76
C ILE A 101 20.46 0.48 2.60
N LEU A 102 20.46 0.23 3.92
CA LEU A 102 21.42 0.82 4.85
C LEU A 102 22.88 0.45 4.49
N ILE A 103 23.13 -0.82 4.19
CA ILE A 103 24.48 -1.31 3.80
C ILE A 103 24.92 -0.68 2.47
N ARG A 104 24.02 -0.60 1.49
CA ARG A 104 24.33 -0.03 0.17
C ARG A 104 24.57 1.48 0.27
N SER A 105 23.76 2.20 1.01
CA SER A 105 23.93 3.64 1.26
C SER A 105 25.25 3.93 1.97
N SER A 106 25.64 3.11 2.95
CA SER A 106 26.93 3.26 3.65
C SER A 106 28.15 3.08 2.73
N ALA A 107 27.97 2.44 1.57
CA ALA A 107 29.01 2.28 0.55
C ALA A 107 29.12 3.50 -0.41
N ASN A 108 28.39 4.59 -0.18
CA ASN A 108 28.38 5.82 -0.98
C ASN A 108 28.21 5.55 -2.49
N THR A 109 27.16 4.87 -2.86
CA THR A 109 26.85 4.59 -4.27
C THR A 109 26.51 5.88 -5.03
N PRO A 110 26.77 5.97 -6.35
CA PRO A 110 26.53 7.18 -7.14
C PRO A 110 25.08 7.71 -7.10
N MET A 111 24.11 6.82 -6.89
CA MET A 111 22.70 7.18 -6.73
C MET A 111 22.22 6.72 -5.34
N ASP A 112 22.46 7.57 -4.36
CA ASP A 112 22.08 7.34 -2.97
C ASP A 112 20.99 8.34 -2.53
N GLN A 113 19.74 8.01 -2.83
CA GLN A 113 18.61 8.88 -2.52
C GLN A 113 18.40 9.00 -1.01
N GLN A 114 18.48 10.25 -0.49
CA GLN A 114 18.38 10.59 0.94
C GLN A 114 19.47 9.99 1.83
N SER A 115 20.47 9.33 1.28
CA SER A 115 21.60 8.75 2.04
C SER A 115 21.18 8.09 3.35
N PRO A 116 20.37 7.02 3.34
CA PRO A 116 19.86 6.37 4.55
C PRO A 116 20.96 5.55 5.24
N GLN A 117 22.03 6.23 5.72
CA GLN A 117 23.20 5.61 6.33
C GLN A 117 23.07 5.36 7.84
N ASP A 118 22.05 5.90 8.47
CA ASP A 118 21.80 5.79 9.91
C ASP A 118 20.30 5.54 10.21
N PRO A 119 19.94 5.15 11.45
CA PRO A 119 18.56 4.83 11.79
C PRO A 119 17.56 5.97 11.58
N PHE A 120 17.98 7.23 11.73
CA PHE A 120 17.09 8.38 11.59
C PHE A 120 16.81 8.66 10.12
N THR A 121 17.86 8.73 9.29
CA THR A 121 17.73 8.89 7.84
C THR A 121 17.03 7.69 7.19
N LEU A 122 17.25 6.46 7.68
CA LEU A 122 16.50 5.29 7.24
C LEU A 122 15.01 5.40 7.59
N ARG A 123 14.67 5.88 8.80
CA ARG A 123 13.27 6.12 9.19
C ARG A 123 12.60 7.12 8.26
N ASP A 124 13.26 8.22 7.95
CA ASP A 124 12.76 9.28 7.07
C ASP A 124 12.59 8.76 5.63
N TYR A 125 13.53 7.94 5.17
CA TYR A 125 13.46 7.26 3.87
C TYR A 125 12.25 6.30 3.81
N LEU A 126 12.06 5.44 4.83
CA LEU A 126 10.94 4.51 4.90
C LEU A 126 9.60 5.23 5.09
N GLY A 127 9.60 6.32 5.87
CA GLY A 127 8.45 7.21 6.04
C GLY A 127 8.07 7.99 4.78
N ARG A 128 8.95 7.99 3.75
CA ARG A 128 8.74 8.73 2.50
C ARG A 128 8.56 10.23 2.71
N GLU A 129 9.20 10.79 3.72
CA GLU A 129 9.02 12.20 4.13
C GLU A 129 9.34 13.20 3.02
N GLN A 130 10.24 12.84 2.09
CA GLN A 130 10.56 13.65 0.91
C GLN A 130 9.36 13.93 -0.01
N TYR A 131 8.32 13.10 0.04
CA TYR A 131 7.13 13.25 -0.82
C TYR A 131 6.01 14.05 -0.15
N GLY A 132 6.27 14.57 1.05
CA GLY A 132 5.26 15.24 1.87
C GLY A 132 4.29 14.28 2.54
N ASP A 133 3.44 14.86 3.35
CA ASP A 133 2.46 14.12 4.16
C ASP A 133 1.13 14.07 3.42
N THR A 134 0.63 12.87 3.15
CA THR A 134 -0.68 12.67 2.52
C THR A 134 -1.69 12.23 3.57
N PRO A 135 -2.78 12.98 3.78
CA PRO A 135 -3.78 12.61 4.77
C PRO A 135 -4.54 11.35 4.31
N LEU A 136 -4.64 10.33 5.19
CA LEU A 136 -5.29 9.06 4.87
C LEU A 136 -6.70 8.95 5.43
N LEU A 137 -6.85 9.19 6.74
CA LEU A 137 -8.12 9.00 7.44
C LEU A 137 -8.83 10.31 7.76
N TYR A 138 -8.11 11.30 8.27
CA TYR A 138 -8.63 12.62 8.62
C TYR A 138 -7.58 13.67 8.26
N GLY A 139 -8.02 14.81 7.75
CA GLY A 139 -7.13 15.90 7.40
C GLY A 139 -7.74 16.92 6.45
N PRO A 140 -6.90 17.82 5.91
CA PRO A 140 -7.35 18.90 5.04
C PRO A 140 -7.80 18.37 3.67
N SER A 141 -8.72 19.13 3.05
CA SER A 141 -9.03 19.10 1.63
C SER A 141 -8.32 20.24 0.91
N PHE A 142 -8.36 20.27 -0.42
CA PHE A 142 -7.79 21.37 -1.20
C PHE A 142 -8.41 22.75 -0.86
N ALA A 143 -9.57 22.78 -0.24
CA ALA A 143 -10.28 24.00 0.16
C ALA A 143 -10.14 24.29 1.67
N SER A 144 -9.31 23.54 2.39
CA SER A 144 -9.13 23.74 3.83
C SER A 144 -8.28 24.97 4.10
N VAL A 145 -8.63 25.70 5.16
CA VAL A 145 -7.96 26.94 5.55
C VAL A 145 -6.90 26.64 6.60
N ARG A 146 -5.71 27.22 6.44
CA ARG A 146 -4.61 27.10 7.41
C ARG A 146 -4.97 27.84 8.70
N ALA A 147 -4.75 27.19 9.84
CA ALA A 147 -4.96 27.78 11.14
C ALA A 147 -3.98 28.92 11.41
N LEU A 148 -4.44 29.96 12.07
CA LEU A 148 -3.64 31.12 12.47
C LEU A 148 -3.49 31.13 14.00
N LYS A 149 -2.25 31.41 14.45
CA LYS A 149 -1.91 31.61 15.86
C LYS A 149 -1.36 33.00 16.07
N GLU A 150 -1.77 33.64 17.14
CA GLU A 150 -1.19 34.89 17.58
C GLU A 150 0.05 34.62 18.44
N LYS A 151 1.17 35.22 18.05
CA LYS A 151 2.42 35.17 18.78
C LYS A 151 3.03 36.59 18.79
N ASP A 152 3.32 37.08 19.98
CA ASP A 152 3.93 38.40 20.19
C ASP A 152 3.16 39.55 19.51
N GLY A 153 1.82 39.45 19.43
CA GLY A 153 0.95 40.43 18.79
C GLY A 153 0.86 40.33 17.26
N TYR A 154 1.54 39.33 16.64
CA TYR A 154 1.48 39.09 15.21
C TYR A 154 0.73 37.77 14.90
N LEU A 155 -0.11 37.80 13.87
CA LEU A 155 -0.76 36.60 13.36
C LEU A 155 0.20 35.85 12.44
N MET A 156 0.46 34.61 12.79
CA MET A 156 1.30 33.68 12.02
C MET A 156 0.55 32.38 11.76
N TYR A 157 0.93 31.67 10.68
CA TYR A 157 0.42 30.31 10.44
C TYR A 157 0.81 29.40 11.60
N ASP A 158 -0.14 28.61 12.06
CA ASP A 158 0.11 27.63 13.12
C ASP A 158 0.78 26.38 12.57
N TYR A 159 1.84 25.93 13.24
CA TYR A 159 2.58 24.73 12.88
C TYR A 159 2.75 23.86 14.12
N LYS A 160 2.42 22.61 13.97
CA LYS A 160 2.67 21.60 15.00
C LYS A 160 4.04 20.99 14.81
N VAL A 161 4.83 20.99 15.86
CA VAL A 161 6.09 20.24 15.88
C VAL A 161 5.77 18.76 15.97
N THR A 162 6.18 17.98 14.98
CA THR A 162 5.93 16.54 14.92
C THR A 162 7.11 15.73 15.40
N ASP A 163 8.34 16.17 15.12
CA ASP A 163 9.56 15.45 15.48
C ASP A 163 10.78 16.38 15.40
N ASP A 164 11.90 15.96 15.98
CA ASP A 164 13.19 16.62 15.83
C ASP A 164 13.98 16.03 14.67
N ILE A 165 14.72 16.90 13.96
CA ILE A 165 15.60 16.49 12.87
C ILE A 165 16.98 16.20 13.45
N TYR A 166 17.43 14.96 13.33
CA TYR A 166 18.73 14.51 13.84
C TYR A 166 19.74 14.43 12.70
N ARG A 167 20.95 14.94 12.94
CA ARG A 167 22.12 14.81 12.07
C ARG A 167 23.26 14.13 12.83
N ARG A 168 24.02 13.30 12.14
CA ARG A 168 25.25 12.73 12.70
C ARG A 168 26.24 13.87 13.02
N LYS A 169 26.84 13.81 14.21
CA LYS A 169 27.79 14.84 14.66
C LYS A 169 29.01 14.88 13.76
N ASP A 170 29.36 16.07 13.27
CA ASP A 170 30.59 16.34 12.57
C ASP A 170 31.58 16.95 13.57
N TRP A 171 32.64 16.21 13.88
CA TRP A 171 33.65 16.62 14.85
C TRP A 171 34.50 17.80 14.41
N THR A 172 34.43 18.19 13.13
CA THR A 172 35.17 19.34 12.60
C THR A 172 34.39 20.64 12.75
N THR A 173 33.06 20.60 12.67
CA THR A 173 32.20 21.80 12.66
C THR A 173 31.41 22.00 13.97
N ASP A 174 31.05 20.91 14.67
CA ASP A 174 30.24 20.95 15.88
C ASP A 174 31.12 21.15 17.15
N THR A 175 31.76 22.30 17.29
CA THR A 175 32.66 22.61 18.42
C THR A 175 31.91 22.85 19.72
N ALA A 176 32.42 22.22 20.77
CA ALA A 176 32.45 22.62 22.19
C ALA A 176 31.16 22.68 23.04
N LYS A 177 29.94 22.64 22.53
CA LYS A 177 28.73 22.75 23.35
C LYS A 177 27.94 21.46 23.54
N THR A 178 28.29 20.38 22.88
CA THR A 178 27.60 19.10 22.95
C THR A 178 28.33 18.15 23.90
N ILE A 179 27.56 17.47 24.74
CA ILE A 179 28.04 16.44 25.65
C ILE A 179 28.94 15.47 24.87
N LYS A 180 30.11 15.17 25.40
CA LYS A 180 31.22 14.42 24.71
C LYS A 180 30.80 13.09 24.08
N ASP A 181 29.68 12.50 24.50
CA ASP A 181 29.26 11.14 24.11
C ASP A 181 28.08 11.11 23.12
N GLU A 182 27.52 12.26 22.72
CA GLU A 182 26.39 12.28 21.80
C GLU A 182 26.87 12.14 20.34
N LYS A 183 26.38 11.09 19.68
CA LYS A 183 26.70 10.79 18.28
C LYS A 183 25.85 11.57 17.29
N TYR A 184 24.71 12.07 17.73
CA TYR A 184 23.73 12.82 16.94
C TYR A 184 23.43 14.17 17.59
N VAL A 185 23.21 15.17 16.77
CA VAL A 185 22.78 16.51 17.18
C VAL A 185 21.43 16.86 16.56
N VAL A 186 20.59 17.56 17.30
CA VAL A 186 19.34 18.11 16.79
C VAL A 186 19.67 19.34 15.96
N THR A 187 19.31 19.34 14.68
CA THR A 187 19.58 20.45 13.76
C THR A 187 18.34 21.29 13.44
N GLY A 188 17.16 20.79 13.75
CA GLY A 188 15.91 21.49 13.51
C GLY A 188 14.69 20.68 13.97
N GLN A 189 13.52 21.19 13.66
CA GLN A 189 12.25 20.55 13.96
C GLN A 189 11.44 20.33 12.70
N LYS A 190 10.75 19.20 12.62
CA LYS A 190 9.77 18.92 11.56
C LYS A 190 8.47 19.62 11.92
N LEU A 191 8.05 20.53 11.05
CA LEU A 191 6.83 21.32 11.22
C LEU A 191 5.76 20.83 10.26
N LYS A 192 4.56 20.58 10.79
CA LYS A 192 3.39 20.25 10.00
C LYS A 192 2.38 21.40 10.10
N PRO A 193 1.87 21.93 8.97
CA PRO A 193 0.87 22.99 9.01
C PRO A 193 -0.41 22.48 9.70
N GLU A 194 -0.98 23.31 10.57
CA GLU A 194 -2.29 23.08 11.15
C GLU A 194 -3.37 23.76 10.32
N TYR A 195 -4.54 23.14 10.25
CA TYR A 195 -5.70 23.63 9.52
C TYR A 195 -6.88 23.83 10.47
N GLU A 196 -7.78 24.71 10.11
CA GLU A 196 -9.04 24.92 10.85
C GLU A 196 -9.88 23.64 10.80
N ASP A 197 -10.14 23.02 11.97
CA ASP A 197 -10.83 21.73 12.10
C ASP A 197 -12.17 21.69 11.37
N ALA A 198 -12.91 22.81 11.36
CA ALA A 198 -14.18 22.92 10.67
C ALA A 198 -14.06 22.68 9.14
N THR A 199 -12.88 22.92 8.57
CA THR A 199 -12.61 22.76 7.13
C THR A 199 -11.95 21.40 6.80
N CYS A 200 -11.53 20.66 7.81
CA CYS A 200 -10.99 19.29 7.68
C CYS A 200 -12.11 18.26 7.51
N MET A 201 -11.77 17.10 6.99
CA MET A 201 -12.75 16.07 6.72
C MET A 201 -12.20 14.66 6.93
N PHE A 202 -13.13 13.71 7.08
CA PHE A 202 -12.82 12.29 7.08
C PHE A 202 -12.60 11.78 5.64
N PHE A 203 -11.59 10.92 5.45
CA PHE A 203 -11.23 10.30 4.18
C PHE A 203 -10.90 11.34 3.07
N PRO A 204 -9.95 12.26 3.31
CA PRO A 204 -9.62 13.31 2.35
C PRO A 204 -8.82 12.75 1.18
N ARG A 205 -9.45 12.64 0.01
CA ARG A 205 -8.81 12.20 -1.23
C ARG A 205 -8.34 13.36 -2.10
N MET A 206 -8.97 14.50 -1.96
CA MET A 206 -8.69 15.74 -2.68
C MET A 206 -8.00 16.74 -1.74
N TYR A 207 -6.73 16.51 -1.40
CA TYR A 207 -6.03 17.26 -0.35
C TYR A 207 -5.11 18.38 -0.88
N SER A 208 -4.64 18.30 -2.12
CA SER A 208 -3.68 19.26 -2.69
C SER A 208 -4.36 20.49 -3.24
N GLU A 209 -3.99 21.66 -2.74
CA GLU A 209 -4.51 22.96 -3.21
C GLU A 209 -4.19 23.20 -4.69
N ASP A 210 -3.02 22.79 -5.17
CA ASP A 210 -2.55 23.00 -6.54
C ASP A 210 -3.36 22.22 -7.59
N HIS A 211 -4.14 21.21 -7.17
CA HIS A 211 -4.87 20.33 -8.07
C HIS A 211 -6.40 20.52 -8.00
N ALA A 212 -6.87 21.64 -7.46
CA ALA A 212 -8.30 21.87 -7.21
C ALA A 212 -9.20 21.70 -8.47
N GLU A 213 -8.78 22.26 -9.60
CA GLU A 213 -9.54 22.17 -10.85
C GLU A 213 -9.50 20.76 -11.45
N GLN A 214 -8.36 20.10 -11.38
CA GLN A 214 -8.21 18.72 -11.86
C GLN A 214 -9.06 17.74 -11.03
N TYR A 215 -9.16 17.94 -9.72
CA TYR A 215 -10.07 17.16 -8.88
C TYR A 215 -11.53 17.29 -9.31
N LYS A 216 -11.96 18.53 -9.56
CA LYS A 216 -13.35 18.80 -10.01
C LYS A 216 -13.67 18.14 -11.35
N ALA A 217 -12.70 18.10 -12.27
CA ALA A 217 -12.86 17.45 -13.57
C ALA A 217 -13.10 15.93 -13.47
N TRP A 218 -12.56 15.29 -12.44
CA TRP A 218 -12.75 13.84 -12.22
C TRP A 218 -14.02 13.48 -11.44
N ILE A 219 -14.85 14.46 -11.05
CA ILE A 219 -16.10 14.21 -10.32
C ILE A 219 -17.28 14.19 -11.30
N PRO A 220 -17.88 13.04 -11.60
CA PRO A 220 -19.06 12.98 -12.46
C PRO A 220 -20.23 13.80 -11.91
N GLY A 221 -20.76 14.67 -12.74
CA GLY A 221 -21.83 15.58 -12.37
C GLY A 221 -21.36 16.81 -11.57
N GLY A 222 -20.05 17.04 -11.50
CA GLY A 222 -19.45 18.17 -10.80
C GLY A 222 -19.43 18.02 -9.28
N MET A 223 -18.64 18.86 -8.63
CA MET A 223 -18.54 18.95 -7.17
C MET A 223 -19.76 19.70 -6.61
N LYS A 224 -20.45 19.10 -5.65
CA LYS A 224 -21.56 19.76 -4.95
C LYS A 224 -21.07 20.68 -3.85
N GLY A 225 -20.06 20.21 -3.07
CA GLY A 225 -19.49 20.95 -1.97
C GLY A 225 -20.46 21.21 -0.81
N LYS A 226 -19.90 21.62 0.33
CA LYS A 226 -20.62 22.06 1.52
C LYS A 226 -20.04 23.38 1.98
N GLN A 227 -20.90 24.37 2.28
CA GLN A 227 -20.45 25.60 2.91
C GLN A 227 -20.19 25.36 4.40
N VAL A 228 -19.01 25.76 4.84
CA VAL A 228 -18.57 25.67 6.25
C VAL A 228 -18.11 27.05 6.69
N SER A 229 -18.60 27.49 7.84
CA SER A 229 -18.22 28.77 8.43
C SER A 229 -17.13 28.56 9.48
N TYR A 230 -16.07 29.33 9.42
CA TYR A 230 -15.00 29.38 10.41
C TYR A 230 -14.73 30.82 10.83
N PHE A 231 -14.05 31.02 11.96
CA PHE A 231 -13.67 32.35 12.43
C PHE A 231 -12.28 32.71 11.87
N ASP A 232 -12.24 33.68 10.96
CA ASP A 232 -10.99 34.19 10.40
C ASP A 232 -10.36 35.21 11.37
N LYS A 233 -9.32 34.79 12.06
CA LYS A 233 -8.58 35.63 13.03
C LYS A 233 -7.96 36.87 12.37
N SER A 234 -7.65 36.82 11.08
CA SER A 234 -7.05 37.94 10.35
C SER A 234 -8.07 39.04 10.06
N LYS A 235 -9.33 38.68 9.84
CA LYS A 235 -10.41 39.62 9.55
C LYS A 235 -11.27 39.95 10.77
N GLY A 236 -11.19 39.14 11.83
CA GLY A 236 -12.01 39.27 13.03
C GLY A 236 -13.50 38.91 12.82
N GLU A 237 -13.84 38.21 11.75
CA GLU A 237 -15.21 37.87 11.38
C GLU A 237 -15.35 36.41 10.97
N ARG A 238 -16.60 35.91 10.92
CA ARG A 238 -16.89 34.59 10.39
C ARG A 238 -16.96 34.61 8.87
N VAL A 239 -16.14 33.78 8.24
CA VAL A 239 -16.08 33.61 6.80
C VAL A 239 -16.58 32.22 6.44
N SER A 240 -17.29 32.10 5.31
CA SER A 240 -17.74 30.82 4.77
C SER A 240 -16.85 30.38 3.61
N VAL A 241 -16.45 29.11 3.62
CA VAL A 241 -15.71 28.46 2.54
C VAL A 241 -16.44 27.22 2.07
N THR A 242 -16.39 26.93 0.77
CA THR A 242 -16.98 25.71 0.21
C THR A 242 -15.95 24.59 0.21
N VAL A 243 -16.16 23.59 1.04
CA VAL A 243 -15.31 22.38 1.12
C VAL A 243 -15.97 21.20 0.41
N PRO A 244 -15.22 20.23 -0.11
CA PRO A 244 -15.78 19.01 -0.70
C PRO A 244 -16.62 18.23 0.30
N MET A 245 -17.68 17.61 -0.17
CA MET A 245 -18.45 16.66 0.63
C MET A 245 -17.76 15.29 0.63
N PHE A 246 -18.10 14.44 1.61
CA PHE A 246 -17.65 13.06 1.63
C PHE A 246 -17.99 12.31 0.33
N ILE A 247 -19.19 12.55 -0.22
CA ILE A 247 -19.60 11.93 -1.48
C ILE A 247 -18.76 12.39 -2.68
N ASP A 248 -18.27 13.64 -2.68
CA ASP A 248 -17.40 14.17 -3.73
C ASP A 248 -16.02 13.46 -3.67
N ASN A 249 -15.47 13.28 -2.46
CA ASN A 249 -14.26 12.48 -2.25
C ASN A 249 -14.43 11.02 -2.69
N LEU A 250 -15.56 10.40 -2.38
CA LEU A 250 -15.86 9.03 -2.78
C LEU A 250 -15.97 8.90 -4.30
N LYS A 251 -16.61 9.85 -4.97
CA LYS A 251 -16.69 9.89 -6.44
C LYS A 251 -15.29 10.01 -7.05
N TYR A 252 -14.47 10.94 -6.55
CA TYR A 252 -13.08 11.09 -7.01
C TYR A 252 -12.28 9.80 -6.77
N PHE A 253 -12.36 9.21 -5.58
CA PHE A 253 -11.70 7.95 -5.25
C PHE A 253 -12.06 6.84 -6.23
N LEU A 254 -13.35 6.63 -6.49
CA LEU A 254 -13.80 5.56 -7.38
C LEU A 254 -13.44 5.82 -8.84
N ASN A 255 -13.63 7.04 -9.34
CA ASN A 255 -13.41 7.35 -10.77
C ASN A 255 -11.94 7.54 -11.10
N TYR A 256 -11.19 8.27 -10.27
CA TYR A 256 -9.79 8.51 -10.56
C TYR A 256 -8.89 7.45 -9.93
N GLN A 257 -8.90 7.29 -8.60
CA GLN A 257 -7.91 6.46 -7.94
C GLN A 257 -8.14 4.95 -8.18
N VAL A 258 -9.39 4.47 -8.15
CA VAL A 258 -9.69 3.07 -8.40
C VAL A 258 -9.82 2.79 -9.90
N SER A 259 -10.68 3.50 -10.61
CA SER A 259 -10.95 3.19 -12.03
C SER A 259 -9.77 3.54 -12.94
N TYR A 260 -9.32 4.80 -12.91
CA TYR A 260 -8.28 5.27 -13.83
C TYR A 260 -6.86 4.82 -13.42
N MET A 261 -6.50 4.95 -12.12
CA MET A 261 -5.14 4.66 -11.66
C MET A 261 -4.89 3.20 -11.28
N TYR A 262 -5.93 2.35 -11.16
CA TYR A 262 -5.74 0.94 -10.86
C TYR A 262 -6.40 0.01 -11.87
N LEU A 263 -7.73 0.10 -12.07
CA LEU A 263 -8.42 -0.83 -12.96
C LEU A 263 -7.99 -0.67 -14.43
N ARG A 264 -7.68 0.53 -14.89
CA ARG A 264 -7.14 0.76 -16.23
C ARG A 264 -5.83 -0.01 -16.44
N TYR A 265 -4.90 0.02 -15.48
CA TYR A 265 -3.65 -0.74 -15.54
C TYR A 265 -3.89 -2.24 -15.42
N PHE A 266 -4.83 -2.65 -14.58
CA PHE A 266 -5.24 -4.04 -14.49
C PHE A 266 -5.76 -4.57 -15.83
N PHE A 267 -6.63 -3.81 -16.50
CA PHE A 267 -7.15 -4.21 -17.79
C PHE A 267 -6.10 -4.14 -18.92
N TRP A 268 -5.08 -3.28 -18.82
CA TRP A 268 -3.96 -3.31 -19.77
C TRP A 268 -3.27 -4.67 -19.81
N ASN A 269 -3.14 -5.31 -18.66
CA ASN A 269 -2.44 -6.57 -18.54
C ASN A 269 -3.31 -7.78 -18.89
N PHE A 270 -4.64 -7.68 -18.73
CA PHE A 270 -5.52 -8.85 -18.80
C PHE A 270 -6.65 -8.76 -19.83
N VAL A 271 -6.82 -7.60 -20.45
CA VAL A 271 -7.84 -7.38 -21.51
C VAL A 271 -7.22 -6.87 -22.80
N GLY A 272 -6.50 -5.74 -22.70
CA GLY A 272 -5.78 -5.13 -23.81
C GLY A 272 -5.48 -3.66 -23.57
N ARG A 273 -4.49 -3.13 -24.27
CA ARG A 273 -3.98 -1.75 -24.15
C ARG A 273 -4.09 -1.03 -25.50
N GLN A 274 -4.60 0.20 -25.50
CA GLN A 274 -4.76 1.01 -26.69
C GLN A 274 -3.42 1.47 -27.28
N ASN A 275 -2.57 2.09 -26.46
CA ASN A 275 -1.20 2.52 -26.78
C ASN A 275 -0.40 2.78 -25.47
N ASP A 276 0.89 3.11 -25.60
CA ASP A 276 1.80 3.41 -24.50
C ASP A 276 1.95 4.90 -24.20
N ILE A 277 1.18 5.74 -24.89
CA ILE A 277 1.19 7.19 -24.67
C ILE A 277 0.42 7.51 -23.39
N GLN A 278 1.04 8.31 -22.54
CA GLN A 278 0.40 8.73 -21.29
C GLN A 278 -0.88 9.54 -21.60
N GLY A 279 -2.01 9.08 -21.04
CA GLY A 279 -3.28 9.78 -21.10
C GLY A 279 -3.61 10.51 -19.81
N PHE A 280 -4.53 11.47 -19.89
CA PHE A 280 -5.08 12.21 -18.75
C PHE A 280 -6.60 12.05 -18.65
N GLY A 281 -7.12 10.89 -19.07
CA GLY A 281 -8.55 10.61 -19.13
C GLY A 281 -9.19 10.92 -20.48
N ASP A 282 -8.40 11.23 -21.50
CA ASP A 282 -8.87 11.35 -22.88
C ASP A 282 -9.16 9.98 -23.50
N LYS A 283 -9.89 9.95 -24.63
CA LYS A 283 -10.27 8.70 -25.33
C LYS A 283 -9.20 8.18 -26.31
N ILE A 284 -8.08 8.87 -26.46
CA ILE A 284 -7.09 8.60 -27.51
C ILE A 284 -5.86 7.92 -26.92
N ASN A 285 -5.46 8.26 -25.70
CA ASN A 285 -4.18 7.88 -25.13
C ASN A 285 -4.33 7.00 -23.89
N GLY A 286 -3.55 5.92 -23.86
CA GLY A 286 -3.32 5.10 -22.67
C GLY A 286 -4.57 4.47 -22.07
N ASN A 287 -5.59 4.15 -22.86
CA ASN A 287 -6.79 3.47 -22.38
C ASN A 287 -6.64 1.95 -22.49
N TRP A 288 -7.53 1.23 -21.81
CA TRP A 288 -7.70 -0.20 -22.05
C TRP A 288 -8.72 -0.45 -23.15
N ILE A 289 -8.57 -1.54 -23.85
CA ILE A 289 -9.44 -1.96 -24.96
C ILE A 289 -9.75 -3.44 -24.87
N THR A 290 -10.89 -3.84 -25.43
CA THR A 290 -11.30 -5.25 -25.48
C THR A 290 -10.81 -5.96 -26.74
N GLY A 291 -10.50 -5.22 -27.80
CA GLY A 291 -10.21 -5.73 -29.14
C GLY A 291 -11.47 -5.94 -30.00
N PHE A 292 -12.65 -5.84 -29.40
CA PHE A 292 -13.92 -5.91 -30.14
C PHE A 292 -14.38 -4.49 -30.50
N SER A 293 -14.28 -4.12 -31.78
CA SER A 293 -14.57 -2.76 -32.25
C SER A 293 -15.96 -2.26 -31.84
N PHE A 294 -16.97 -3.14 -31.76
CA PHE A 294 -18.31 -2.77 -31.36
C PHE A 294 -18.43 -2.38 -29.87
N ILE A 295 -17.51 -2.84 -29.01
CA ILE A 295 -17.41 -2.44 -27.59
C ILE A 295 -16.51 -1.21 -27.47
N ASP A 296 -15.34 -1.30 -28.10
CA ASP A 296 -14.28 -0.30 -27.92
C ASP A 296 -14.69 1.10 -28.37
N ARG A 297 -15.56 1.23 -29.41
CA ARG A 297 -16.10 2.53 -29.86
C ARG A 297 -16.84 3.31 -28.78
N PHE A 298 -17.36 2.65 -27.76
CA PHE A 298 -18.02 3.33 -26.62
C PHE A 298 -17.03 3.76 -25.53
N LEU A 299 -15.90 3.05 -25.43
CA LEU A 299 -14.89 3.26 -24.39
C LEU A 299 -13.83 4.26 -24.83
N VAL A 300 -13.36 4.14 -26.06
CA VAL A 300 -12.23 4.90 -26.63
C VAL A 300 -12.58 5.49 -27.98
N ALA A 301 -11.70 6.32 -28.55
CA ALA A 301 -11.82 6.78 -29.92
C ALA A 301 -11.74 5.60 -30.89
N ASP A 302 -12.56 5.66 -31.97
CA ASP A 302 -12.58 4.57 -32.96
C ASP A 302 -11.22 4.45 -33.64
N ASN A 303 -10.65 3.27 -33.55
CA ASN A 303 -9.31 2.99 -34.04
C ASN A 303 -9.16 3.15 -35.55
N GLU A 304 -10.26 3.01 -36.30
CA GLU A 304 -10.24 3.17 -37.78
C GLU A 304 -9.94 4.61 -38.21
N PHE A 305 -10.36 5.60 -37.40
CA PHE A 305 -10.18 7.02 -37.67
C PHE A 305 -8.92 7.63 -37.02
N LEU A 306 -8.14 6.84 -36.29
CA LEU A 306 -6.90 7.32 -35.69
C LEU A 306 -5.77 7.43 -36.71
N PRO A 307 -4.86 8.43 -36.57
CA PRO A 307 -3.62 8.49 -37.34
C PRO A 307 -2.77 7.22 -37.23
N SER A 308 -2.00 6.88 -38.25
CA SER A 308 -1.21 5.63 -38.29
C SER A 308 -0.26 5.46 -37.09
N HIS A 309 0.38 6.54 -36.65
CA HIS A 309 1.30 6.49 -35.48
C HIS A 309 0.62 6.13 -34.16
N LEU A 310 -0.68 6.33 -34.01
CA LEU A 310 -1.49 5.89 -32.88
C LEU A 310 -2.06 4.49 -33.09
N LYS A 311 -2.49 4.19 -34.33
CA LYS A 311 -3.08 2.93 -34.71
C LYS A 311 -2.06 1.78 -34.65
N ASP A 312 -0.85 2.03 -35.14
CA ASP A 312 0.24 1.06 -35.25
C ASP A 312 1.27 1.19 -34.11
N ASN A 313 0.84 1.73 -32.95
CA ASN A 313 1.68 1.92 -31.79
C ASN A 313 2.18 0.58 -31.22
N HIS A 314 3.49 0.46 -30.95
CA HIS A 314 4.11 -0.75 -30.39
C HIS A 314 3.58 -1.17 -29.01
N GLY A 315 3.06 -0.24 -28.25
CA GLY A 315 2.43 -0.51 -26.94
C GLY A 315 0.99 -1.04 -27.02
N ARG A 316 0.44 -1.18 -28.25
CA ARG A 316 -0.90 -1.73 -28.45
C ARG A 316 -0.90 -3.25 -28.29
N ASN A 317 -1.70 -3.75 -27.35
CA ASN A 317 -1.91 -5.17 -27.14
C ASN A 317 -3.40 -5.49 -27.11
N VAL A 318 -3.79 -6.63 -27.67
CA VAL A 318 -5.19 -7.08 -27.70
C VAL A 318 -5.25 -8.54 -27.27
N TYR A 319 -5.84 -8.79 -26.12
CA TYR A 319 -5.97 -10.14 -25.56
C TYR A 319 -7.42 -10.66 -25.60
N TYR A 320 -8.37 -9.89 -26.14
CA TYR A 320 -9.80 -10.25 -26.20
C TYR A 320 -10.39 -10.66 -24.84
N ALA A 321 -9.86 -10.10 -23.75
CA ALA A 321 -10.20 -10.43 -22.38
C ALA A 321 -9.97 -11.91 -21.98
N LEU A 322 -9.25 -12.69 -22.78
CA LEU A 322 -9.02 -14.12 -22.47
C LEU A 322 -8.30 -14.32 -21.13
N PRO A 323 -7.20 -13.61 -20.78
CA PRO A 323 -6.58 -13.73 -19.47
C PRO A 323 -7.53 -13.39 -18.33
N LEU A 324 -8.37 -12.37 -18.50
CA LEU A 324 -9.38 -11.99 -17.51
C LEU A 324 -10.39 -13.11 -17.28
N ILE A 325 -10.91 -13.70 -18.36
CA ILE A 325 -11.88 -14.80 -18.31
C ILE A 325 -11.28 -16.02 -17.60
N PHE A 326 -10.04 -16.40 -17.93
CA PHE A 326 -9.34 -17.49 -17.26
C PHE A 326 -9.09 -17.19 -15.79
N GLY A 327 -8.71 -15.97 -15.44
CA GLY A 327 -8.55 -15.55 -14.05
C GLY A 327 -9.85 -15.67 -13.24
N LEU A 328 -10.97 -15.20 -13.80
CA LEU A 328 -12.29 -15.33 -13.18
C LEU A 328 -12.73 -16.80 -13.05
N LEU A 329 -12.45 -17.63 -14.04
CA LEU A 329 -12.69 -19.06 -14.00
C LEU A 329 -11.87 -19.74 -12.88
N GLY A 330 -10.61 -19.33 -12.71
CA GLY A 330 -9.74 -19.81 -11.63
C GLY A 330 -10.23 -19.41 -10.25
N ILE A 331 -10.69 -18.18 -10.09
CA ILE A 331 -11.33 -17.69 -8.86
C ILE A 331 -12.55 -18.55 -8.53
N TRP A 332 -13.45 -18.75 -9.50
CA TRP A 332 -14.65 -19.56 -9.33
C TRP A 332 -14.32 -21.00 -8.96
N TRP A 333 -13.37 -21.63 -9.67
CA TRP A 333 -12.95 -23.00 -9.41
C TRP A 333 -12.34 -23.16 -8.02
N GLN A 334 -11.44 -22.26 -7.62
CA GLN A 334 -10.82 -22.30 -6.30
C GLN A 334 -11.82 -22.07 -5.17
N TRP A 335 -12.78 -21.16 -5.38
CA TRP A 335 -13.85 -20.90 -4.40
C TRP A 335 -14.78 -22.09 -4.22
N LYS A 336 -15.07 -22.81 -5.31
CA LYS A 336 -15.97 -23.97 -5.29
C LYS A 336 -15.33 -25.22 -4.64
N ASN A 337 -14.00 -25.33 -4.72
CA ASN A 337 -13.27 -26.45 -4.13
C ASN A 337 -13.18 -26.27 -2.61
N GLU A 338 -14.02 -27.04 -1.88
CA GLU A 338 -14.06 -27.27 -0.43
C GLU A 338 -13.28 -26.31 0.52
N THR A 339 -13.14 -26.67 1.77
CA THR A 339 -12.50 -25.84 2.82
C THR A 339 -11.02 -25.52 2.50
N ARG A 340 -10.29 -26.41 1.83
CA ARG A 340 -8.89 -26.22 1.47
C ARG A 340 -8.74 -25.19 0.36
N GLY A 341 -9.56 -25.26 -0.69
CA GLY A 341 -9.57 -24.30 -1.79
C GLY A 341 -9.88 -22.87 -1.32
N ARG A 342 -10.88 -22.72 -0.45
CA ARG A 342 -11.22 -21.40 0.13
C ARG A 342 -10.12 -20.81 0.97
N ARG A 343 -9.36 -21.61 1.74
CA ARG A 343 -8.20 -21.11 2.50
C ARG A 343 -7.10 -20.59 1.59
N GLN A 344 -6.79 -21.33 0.52
CA GLN A 344 -5.80 -20.91 -0.47
C GLN A 344 -6.26 -19.66 -1.24
N PHE A 345 -7.56 -19.60 -1.59
CA PHE A 345 -8.16 -18.42 -2.19
C PHE A 345 -7.95 -17.17 -1.32
N ASN A 346 -8.23 -17.26 -0.02
CA ASN A 346 -8.06 -16.13 0.90
C ASN A 346 -6.61 -15.61 0.92
N VAL A 347 -5.61 -16.49 0.83
CA VAL A 347 -4.20 -16.08 0.79
C VAL A 347 -3.91 -15.26 -0.47
N VAL A 348 -4.33 -15.74 -1.65
CA VAL A 348 -4.13 -15.05 -2.91
C VAL A 348 -4.95 -13.74 -2.95
N ALA A 349 -6.19 -13.78 -2.44
CA ALA A 349 -7.06 -12.61 -2.38
C ALA A 349 -6.51 -11.50 -1.47
N ILE A 350 -5.95 -11.86 -0.32
CA ILE A 350 -5.27 -10.91 0.56
C ILE A 350 -4.05 -10.32 -0.15
N LEU A 351 -3.23 -11.15 -0.80
CA LEU A 351 -2.08 -10.66 -1.57
C LEU A 351 -2.53 -9.70 -2.67
N PHE A 352 -3.53 -10.05 -3.45
CA PHE A 352 -4.12 -9.23 -4.50
C PHE A 352 -4.61 -7.88 -3.96
N PHE A 353 -5.36 -7.89 -2.86
CA PHE A 353 -5.88 -6.68 -2.23
C PHE A 353 -4.76 -5.80 -1.66
N MET A 354 -3.84 -6.39 -0.89
CA MET A 354 -2.77 -5.63 -0.21
C MET A 354 -1.76 -5.01 -1.17
N THR A 355 -1.48 -5.67 -2.29
CA THR A 355 -0.56 -5.16 -3.31
C THR A 355 -1.26 -4.37 -4.44
N GLY A 356 -2.58 -4.25 -4.39
CA GLY A 356 -3.41 -3.48 -5.31
C GLY A 356 -4.16 -2.34 -4.62
N LEU A 357 -5.40 -2.58 -4.24
CA LEU A 357 -6.29 -1.55 -3.67
C LEU A 357 -5.76 -0.92 -2.38
N ALA A 358 -5.06 -1.67 -1.53
CA ALA A 358 -4.45 -1.10 -0.33
C ALA A 358 -3.35 -0.09 -0.68
N ILE A 359 -2.59 -0.34 -1.76
CA ILE A 359 -1.60 0.63 -2.28
C ILE A 359 -2.30 1.88 -2.85
N VAL A 360 -3.42 1.73 -3.57
CA VAL A 360 -4.23 2.87 -4.03
C VAL A 360 -4.65 3.76 -2.87
N LEU A 361 -5.16 3.15 -1.80
CA LEU A 361 -5.55 3.86 -0.58
C LEU A 361 -4.37 4.58 0.08
N TYR A 362 -3.23 3.90 0.21
CA TYR A 362 -2.03 4.43 0.85
C TYR A 362 -1.40 5.58 0.07
N LEU A 363 -1.26 5.45 -1.25
CA LEU A 363 -0.60 6.46 -2.07
C LEU A 363 -1.40 7.76 -2.18
N ASN A 364 -2.72 7.72 -2.06
CA ASN A 364 -3.62 8.87 -2.18
C ASN A 364 -3.23 9.82 -3.33
N GLN A 365 -3.09 9.27 -4.53
CA GLN A 365 -2.50 9.96 -5.68
C GLN A 365 -3.35 11.15 -6.14
N VAL A 366 -2.66 12.25 -6.41
CA VAL A 366 -3.24 13.46 -7.03
C VAL A 366 -3.42 13.26 -8.55
N PRO A 367 -4.29 14.02 -9.22
CA PRO A 367 -4.40 14.02 -10.67
C PRO A 367 -3.11 14.50 -11.35
N VAL A 368 -3.01 14.27 -12.66
CA VAL A 368 -1.89 14.74 -13.50
C VAL A 368 -0.54 14.24 -12.98
N GLN A 369 -0.42 12.91 -12.92
CA GLN A 369 0.85 12.28 -12.58
C GLN A 369 1.90 12.51 -13.69
N PRO A 370 3.19 12.73 -13.36
CA PRO A 370 4.24 13.00 -14.35
C PRO A 370 4.55 11.81 -15.26
N ARG A 371 4.14 10.59 -14.88
CA ARG A 371 4.32 9.33 -15.63
C ARG A 371 3.31 8.29 -15.23
N GLU A 372 3.11 7.28 -16.07
CA GLU A 372 2.32 6.09 -15.72
C GLU A 372 2.98 5.31 -14.58
N ARG A 373 2.17 4.78 -13.66
CA ARG A 373 2.64 4.10 -12.44
C ARG A 373 2.07 2.69 -12.28
N ASP A 374 1.88 1.98 -13.36
CA ASP A 374 1.41 0.59 -13.40
C ASP A 374 2.27 -0.36 -12.56
N TYR A 375 3.58 -0.15 -12.55
CA TYR A 375 4.54 -0.91 -11.75
C TYR A 375 4.24 -0.91 -10.24
N ALA A 376 3.55 0.11 -9.72
CA ALA A 376 3.19 0.17 -8.31
C ALA A 376 2.24 -0.98 -7.90
N TYR A 377 1.52 -1.54 -8.85
CA TYR A 377 0.51 -2.58 -8.63
C TYR A 377 0.93 -3.95 -9.17
N ALA A 378 2.19 -4.12 -9.57
CA ALA A 378 2.70 -5.36 -10.15
C ALA A 378 2.46 -6.60 -9.27
N GLY A 379 2.52 -6.45 -7.94
CA GLY A 379 2.22 -7.52 -6.99
C GLY A 379 0.78 -8.05 -7.10
N SER A 380 -0.20 -7.17 -7.34
CA SER A 380 -1.59 -7.59 -7.54
C SER A 380 -1.80 -8.27 -8.89
N PHE A 381 -1.09 -7.82 -9.92
CA PHE A 381 -1.13 -8.46 -11.24
C PHE A 381 -0.50 -9.86 -11.18
N TYR A 382 0.60 -10.00 -10.45
CA TYR A 382 1.19 -11.30 -10.15
C TYR A 382 0.20 -12.23 -9.41
N ALA A 383 -0.47 -11.72 -8.38
CA ALA A 383 -1.47 -12.50 -7.65
C ALA A 383 -2.64 -12.95 -8.56
N PHE A 384 -3.08 -12.09 -9.48
CA PHE A 384 -4.12 -12.44 -10.45
C PHE A 384 -3.64 -13.51 -11.45
N SER A 385 -2.37 -13.50 -11.85
CA SER A 385 -1.80 -14.52 -12.73
C SER A 385 -1.85 -15.94 -12.16
N VAL A 386 -1.82 -16.07 -10.81
CA VAL A 386 -2.06 -17.37 -10.15
C VAL A 386 -3.45 -17.90 -10.48
N TRP A 387 -4.46 -17.03 -10.46
CA TRP A 387 -5.84 -17.45 -10.83
C TRP A 387 -5.98 -17.77 -12.32
N ILE A 388 -5.21 -17.10 -13.20
CA ILE A 388 -5.19 -17.46 -14.63
C ILE A 388 -4.68 -18.90 -14.80
N GLY A 389 -3.60 -19.27 -14.11
CA GLY A 389 -3.09 -20.65 -14.12
C GLY A 389 -4.09 -21.67 -13.58
N LEU A 390 -4.78 -21.34 -12.48
CA LEU A 390 -5.87 -22.18 -11.94
C LEU A 390 -7.07 -22.25 -12.88
N GLY A 391 -7.33 -21.19 -13.63
CA GLY A 391 -8.38 -21.17 -14.67
C GLY A 391 -8.11 -22.13 -15.80
N ALA A 392 -6.85 -22.31 -16.20
CA ALA A 392 -6.47 -23.33 -17.18
C ALA A 392 -6.79 -24.76 -16.67
N VAL A 393 -6.50 -25.03 -15.39
CA VAL A 393 -6.86 -26.30 -14.74
C VAL A 393 -8.38 -26.49 -14.71
N ALA A 394 -9.13 -25.45 -14.31
CA ALA A 394 -10.59 -25.47 -14.30
C ALA A 394 -11.18 -25.74 -15.69
N PHE A 395 -10.63 -25.09 -16.70
CA PHE A 395 -11.04 -25.27 -18.10
C PHE A 395 -10.81 -26.73 -18.57
N PHE A 396 -9.65 -27.28 -18.24
CA PHE A 396 -9.33 -28.68 -18.50
C PHE A 396 -10.34 -29.65 -17.84
N GLU A 397 -10.68 -29.44 -16.58
CA GLU A 397 -11.67 -30.27 -15.89
C GLU A 397 -13.07 -30.16 -16.50
N ILE A 398 -13.48 -28.94 -16.93
CA ILE A 398 -14.77 -28.72 -17.60
C ILE A 398 -14.80 -29.49 -18.92
N LEU A 399 -13.75 -29.39 -19.73
CA LEU A 399 -13.65 -30.12 -21.00
C LEU A 399 -13.70 -31.63 -20.76
N GLY A 400 -12.95 -32.13 -19.77
CA GLY A 400 -12.96 -33.56 -19.41
C GLY A 400 -14.37 -34.07 -19.03
N ARG A 401 -15.17 -33.24 -18.35
CA ARG A 401 -16.58 -33.57 -18.03
C ARG A 401 -17.47 -33.54 -19.27
N ILE A 402 -17.30 -32.57 -20.17
CA ILE A 402 -18.08 -32.46 -21.40
C ILE A 402 -17.82 -33.65 -22.31
N PHE A 403 -16.58 -34.06 -22.49
CA PHE A 403 -16.22 -35.17 -23.37
C PHE A 403 -16.37 -36.54 -22.73
N ARG A 404 -16.84 -36.61 -21.47
CA ARG A 404 -17.07 -37.89 -20.74
C ARG A 404 -15.89 -38.86 -20.71
N THR A 405 -14.66 -38.37 -20.83
CA THR A 405 -13.47 -39.19 -20.89
C THR A 405 -12.50 -38.84 -19.75
N ASN A 406 -12.24 -39.83 -18.87
CA ASN A 406 -11.30 -39.72 -17.78
C ASN A 406 -9.81 -39.59 -18.25
N LYS A 407 -9.56 -39.81 -19.54
CA LYS A 407 -8.22 -39.73 -20.16
C LYS A 407 -8.35 -39.03 -21.52
N SER A 408 -8.64 -37.74 -21.50
CA SER A 408 -8.87 -37.05 -22.78
C SER A 408 -7.59 -36.35 -23.28
N ILE A 409 -6.81 -37.05 -24.09
CA ILE A 409 -5.77 -36.42 -24.91
C ILE A 409 -6.32 -35.19 -25.66
N PRO A 410 -7.53 -35.22 -26.28
CA PRO A 410 -8.11 -34.04 -26.91
C PRO A 410 -8.33 -32.85 -25.97
N ALA A 411 -8.81 -33.07 -24.72
CA ALA A 411 -9.01 -31.99 -23.77
C ALA A 411 -7.67 -31.39 -23.29
N LEU A 412 -6.63 -32.23 -23.15
CA LEU A 412 -5.29 -31.77 -22.84
C LEU A 412 -4.71 -30.90 -23.96
N VAL A 413 -4.89 -31.33 -25.22
CA VAL A 413 -4.43 -30.59 -26.42
C VAL A 413 -5.14 -29.25 -26.53
N VAL A 414 -6.47 -29.20 -26.34
CA VAL A 414 -7.24 -27.95 -26.40
C VAL A 414 -6.86 -27.01 -25.25
N ALA A 415 -6.71 -27.52 -24.03
CA ALA A 415 -6.28 -26.72 -22.89
C ALA A 415 -4.84 -26.18 -23.07
N SER A 416 -3.92 -27.00 -23.60
CA SER A 416 -2.55 -26.60 -23.91
C SER A 416 -2.51 -25.54 -25.01
N ALA A 417 -3.31 -25.70 -26.07
CA ALA A 417 -3.43 -24.73 -27.15
C ALA A 417 -4.03 -23.40 -26.66
N ALA A 418 -5.05 -23.46 -25.79
CA ALA A 418 -5.61 -22.25 -25.18
C ALA A 418 -4.59 -21.52 -24.26
N CYS A 419 -3.81 -22.26 -23.46
CA CYS A 419 -2.74 -21.69 -22.66
C CYS A 419 -1.62 -21.08 -23.52
N ALA A 420 -1.24 -21.74 -24.63
CA ALA A 420 -0.25 -21.22 -25.56
C ALA A 420 -0.73 -19.97 -26.31
N ALA A 421 -2.04 -19.85 -26.57
CA ALA A 421 -2.62 -18.66 -27.17
C ALA A 421 -2.71 -17.47 -26.21
N LEU A 422 -2.58 -17.71 -24.90
CA LEU A 422 -2.57 -16.70 -23.85
C LEU A 422 -1.16 -16.20 -23.51
N ALA A 423 -0.14 -16.98 -23.85
CA ALA A 423 1.26 -16.63 -23.67
C ALA A 423 1.79 -15.75 -24.81
#